data_107025ae8ad202ff6f7d838cb4ccc202
#
_entry.id   107025ae8ad202ff6f7d838cb4ccc202
#
_cell.length_a   1.000
_cell.length_b   1.000
_cell.length_c   1.000
_cell.angle_alpha   90.00
_cell.angle_beta   90.00
_cell.angle_gamma   90.00
#
_symmetry.space_group_name_H-M   'P 1'
#
loop_
_entity.id
_entity.type
_entity.pdbx_description
1 polymer ?
#
loop_
_entity_poly.entity_id
_entity_poly.type
_entity_poly.pdbx_seq_one_letter_code
_entity_poly.pdbx_strand_id
1 'polypeptide(L)'
;LDWLGLKHDSEVVYQSKNIQEHKKIINQLIDNNFAYKCFHTNEEIIELKKKNKKFKSKWRDNIDHPKNARFCVRIKSPQDGETIINDKIQGQVKVENKELDDFVIMRTDGSPTFLLSSAVDDFLMSITDIIRGDDHLTNSFRQMVIFKYLDYQPTFSHMPLIHNENNEKLSKRHNALSIEEYKKKGFLAETMVNYLLRLGWSYGDKEIISLNDAIENF
;
A
#
# COMPACT_ATOMS: atom_id res chain seq x y z
N LEU A 1 15.57 13.86 0.82
CA LEU A 1 14.67 14.81 0.14
C LEU A 1 15.21 16.23 0.22
N ASP A 2 15.70 16.69 1.39
CA ASP A 2 16.22 18.07 1.58
C ASP A 2 17.32 18.44 0.58
N TRP A 3 18.24 17.51 0.28
CA TRP A 3 19.29 17.74 -0.73
C TRP A 3 18.72 17.97 -2.13
N LEU A 4 17.59 17.35 -2.48
CA LEU A 4 16.91 17.54 -3.75
C LEU A 4 16.01 18.79 -3.78
N GLY A 5 15.94 19.56 -2.69
CA GLY A 5 15.04 20.70 -2.55
C GLY A 5 13.57 20.30 -2.38
N LEU A 6 13.29 19.02 -2.16
CA LEU A 6 11.92 18.50 -1.98
C LEU A 6 11.58 18.57 -0.48
N LYS A 7 10.62 19.40 -0.14
CA LYS A 7 10.14 19.61 1.24
C LYS A 7 8.70 19.13 1.36
N HIS A 8 8.34 18.69 2.56
CA HIS A 8 6.94 18.44 2.94
C HIS A 8 6.37 19.69 3.62
N ASP A 9 5.05 19.89 3.50
CA ASP A 9 4.36 21.09 3.97
C ASP A 9 3.86 20.98 5.42
N SER A 10 3.79 19.76 5.97
CA SER A 10 3.29 19.48 7.30
C SER A 10 4.29 18.69 8.14
N GLU A 11 3.99 18.46 9.42
CA GLU A 11 4.82 17.64 10.29
C GLU A 11 4.89 16.19 9.84
N VAL A 12 6.05 15.55 10.05
CA VAL A 12 6.26 14.14 9.71
C VAL A 12 5.50 13.24 10.67
N VAL A 13 4.58 12.44 10.12
CA VAL A 13 3.86 11.42 10.88
C VAL A 13 4.61 10.08 10.82
N TYR A 14 4.91 9.53 11.98
CA TYR A 14 5.58 8.24 12.10
C TYR A 14 4.53 7.14 12.36
N GLN A 15 4.35 6.23 11.41
CA GLN A 15 3.38 5.11 11.49
C GLN A 15 3.50 4.33 12.79
N SER A 16 4.73 4.10 13.29
CA SER A 16 4.97 3.39 14.54
C SER A 16 4.42 4.10 15.78
N LYS A 17 4.18 5.42 15.71
CA LYS A 17 3.57 6.19 16.80
C LYS A 17 2.04 6.10 16.80
N ASN A 18 1.44 5.71 15.67
CA ASN A 18 -0.02 5.63 15.48
C ASN A 18 -0.62 4.25 15.81
N ILE A 19 0.14 3.33 16.40
CA ILE A 19 -0.31 1.95 16.68
C ILE A 19 -1.62 1.91 17.49
N GLN A 20 -1.84 2.85 18.38
CA GLN A 20 -3.06 2.90 19.19
C GLN A 20 -4.29 3.25 18.32
N GLU A 21 -4.17 4.20 17.41
CA GLU A 21 -5.24 4.54 16.45
C GLU A 21 -5.52 3.37 15.50
N HIS A 22 -4.48 2.70 15.02
CA HIS A 22 -4.66 1.49 14.21
C HIS A 22 -5.46 0.42 14.98
N LYS A 23 -5.13 0.17 16.24
CA LYS A 23 -5.86 -0.80 17.10
C LYS A 23 -7.29 -0.37 17.36
N LYS A 24 -7.55 0.92 17.54
CA LYS A 24 -8.89 1.46 17.70
C LYS A 24 -9.75 1.18 16.46
N ILE A 25 -9.24 1.45 15.28
CA ILE A 25 -9.92 1.15 14.01
C ILE A 25 -10.15 -0.38 13.86
N ILE A 26 -9.16 -1.22 14.20
CA ILE A 26 -9.32 -2.68 14.17
C ILE A 26 -10.49 -3.12 15.06
N ASN A 27 -10.59 -2.58 16.28
CA ASN A 27 -11.70 -2.91 17.19
C ASN A 27 -13.04 -2.44 16.61
N GLN A 28 -13.12 -1.24 16.05
CA GLN A 28 -14.32 -0.76 15.36
C GLN A 28 -14.74 -1.68 14.19
N LEU A 29 -13.77 -2.17 13.40
CA LEU A 29 -14.05 -3.12 12.32
C LEU A 29 -14.60 -4.45 12.85
N ILE A 30 -14.10 -4.93 13.99
CA ILE A 30 -14.62 -6.14 14.65
C ILE A 30 -16.03 -5.90 15.19
N ASP A 31 -16.25 -4.82 15.93
CA ASP A 31 -17.54 -4.48 16.57
C ASP A 31 -18.65 -4.28 15.50
N ASN A 32 -18.30 -3.72 14.35
CA ASN A 32 -19.19 -3.55 13.22
C ASN A 32 -19.29 -4.79 12.31
N ASN A 33 -18.71 -5.93 12.72
CA ASN A 33 -18.72 -7.18 11.96
C ASN A 33 -18.05 -7.10 10.57
N PHE A 34 -17.14 -6.16 10.35
CA PHE A 34 -16.33 -6.03 9.15
C PHE A 34 -14.99 -6.77 9.22
N ALA A 35 -14.60 -7.17 10.44
CA ALA A 35 -13.45 -8.01 10.70
C ALA A 35 -13.79 -9.09 11.73
N TYR A 36 -12.94 -10.10 11.85
CA TYR A 36 -13.14 -11.20 12.77
C TYR A 36 -11.83 -11.72 13.36
N LYS A 37 -11.92 -12.34 14.56
CA LYS A 37 -10.80 -13.03 15.20
C LYS A 37 -10.62 -14.40 14.56
N CYS A 38 -9.42 -14.70 14.12
CA CYS A 38 -9.08 -15.96 13.46
C CYS A 38 -8.09 -16.73 14.32
N PHE A 39 -8.47 -17.94 14.72
CA PHE A 39 -7.72 -18.78 15.66
C PHE A 39 -7.02 -19.96 14.95
N HIS A 40 -6.88 -19.95 13.64
CA HIS A 40 -6.13 -20.98 12.93
C HIS A 40 -4.64 -20.94 13.28
N THR A 41 -4.06 -22.13 13.45
CA THR A 41 -2.59 -22.27 13.54
C THR A 41 -1.95 -22.10 12.15
N ASN A 42 -0.63 -21.93 12.11
CA ASN A 42 0.09 -21.83 10.83
C ASN A 42 -0.05 -23.11 10.00
N GLU A 43 -0.04 -24.27 10.65
CA GLU A 43 -0.20 -25.58 10.04
C GLU A 43 -1.57 -25.72 9.38
N GLU A 44 -2.65 -25.36 10.11
CA GLU A 44 -4.01 -25.35 9.57
C GLU A 44 -4.15 -24.41 8.37
N ILE A 45 -3.52 -23.23 8.41
CA ILE A 45 -3.53 -22.27 7.30
C ILE A 45 -2.84 -22.86 6.07
N ILE A 46 -1.69 -23.52 6.24
CA ILE A 46 -0.95 -24.17 5.15
C ILE A 46 -1.81 -25.29 4.52
N GLU A 47 -2.47 -26.10 5.32
CA GLU A 47 -3.34 -27.17 4.83
C GLU A 47 -4.56 -26.63 4.08
N LEU A 48 -5.19 -25.59 4.60
CA LEU A 48 -6.33 -24.94 3.96
C LEU A 48 -5.94 -24.33 2.61
N LYS A 49 -4.77 -23.70 2.52
CA LYS A 49 -4.24 -23.15 1.27
C LYS A 49 -3.89 -24.22 0.24
N LYS A 50 -3.44 -25.41 0.68
CA LYS A 50 -3.18 -26.56 -0.22
C LYS A 50 -4.49 -27.11 -0.80
N LYS A 51 -5.56 -27.14 -0.02
CA LYS A 51 -6.88 -27.66 -0.46
C LYS A 51 -7.65 -26.66 -1.31
N ASN A 52 -7.55 -25.38 -0.97
CA ASN A 52 -8.23 -24.29 -1.67
C ASN A 52 -7.21 -23.24 -2.06
N LYS A 53 -7.23 -22.80 -3.31
CA LYS A 53 -6.36 -21.67 -3.77
C LYS A 53 -6.55 -20.40 -2.95
N LYS A 54 -7.68 -20.28 -2.21
CA LYS A 54 -8.06 -19.11 -1.40
C LYS A 54 -8.33 -19.53 0.03
N PHE A 55 -7.87 -18.70 0.94
CA PHE A 55 -8.10 -18.91 2.36
C PHE A 55 -9.51 -18.48 2.74
N LYS A 56 -10.37 -19.45 3.10
CA LYS A 56 -11.65 -19.21 3.77
C LYS A 56 -11.59 -19.79 5.17
N SER A 57 -11.83 -18.95 6.17
CA SER A 57 -11.77 -19.36 7.57
C SER A 57 -13.15 -19.71 8.10
N LYS A 58 -13.25 -20.82 8.84
CA LYS A 58 -14.44 -21.16 9.61
C LYS A 58 -14.80 -20.10 10.66
N TRP A 59 -13.83 -19.27 11.05
CA TRP A 59 -14.00 -18.23 12.06
C TRP A 59 -14.64 -16.95 11.52
N ARG A 60 -14.84 -16.84 10.20
CA ARG A 60 -15.41 -15.65 9.57
C ARG A 60 -16.78 -15.28 10.14
N ASP A 61 -17.61 -16.28 10.37
CA ASP A 61 -18.99 -16.10 10.83
C ASP A 61 -19.29 -16.87 12.14
N ASN A 62 -18.24 -17.43 12.77
CA ASN A 62 -18.35 -18.14 14.04
C ASN A 62 -18.09 -17.17 15.20
N ILE A 63 -19.05 -17.11 16.13
CA ILE A 63 -19.00 -16.29 17.34
C ILE A 63 -18.46 -17.05 18.57
N ASP A 64 -18.38 -18.38 18.50
CA ASP A 64 -17.88 -19.23 19.60
C ASP A 64 -16.36 -19.27 19.58
N HIS A 65 -15.75 -18.32 20.26
CA HIS A 65 -14.30 -18.18 20.31
C HIS A 65 -13.66 -19.03 21.39
N PRO A 66 -12.53 -19.72 21.13
CA PRO A 66 -11.79 -20.46 22.14
C PRO A 66 -11.30 -19.53 23.25
N LYS A 67 -11.50 -19.91 24.51
CA LYS A 67 -11.00 -19.15 25.65
C LYS A 67 -9.46 -19.18 25.67
N ASN A 68 -8.84 -18.03 25.90
CA ASN A 68 -7.37 -17.87 26.04
C ASN A 68 -6.53 -18.33 24.84
N ALA A 69 -7.10 -18.47 23.66
CA ALA A 69 -6.35 -18.80 22.43
C ALA A 69 -5.76 -17.54 21.77
N ARG A 70 -4.57 -17.69 21.21
CA ARG A 70 -3.97 -16.64 20.38
C ARG A 70 -4.75 -16.51 19.08
N PHE A 71 -4.95 -15.30 18.60
CA PHE A 71 -5.66 -15.01 17.37
C PHE A 71 -4.97 -13.92 16.57
N CYS A 72 -5.16 -13.94 15.28
CA CYS A 72 -4.97 -12.76 14.42
C CYS A 72 -6.35 -12.18 14.06
N VAL A 73 -6.38 -10.94 13.59
CA VAL A 73 -7.61 -10.34 13.07
C VAL A 73 -7.54 -10.31 11.54
N ARG A 74 -8.61 -10.76 10.91
CA ARG A 74 -8.79 -10.72 9.47
C ARG A 74 -9.96 -9.84 9.10
N ILE A 75 -9.83 -9.13 7.98
CA ILE A 75 -10.93 -8.38 7.41
C ILE A 75 -11.89 -9.33 6.67
N LYS A 76 -13.17 -8.99 6.64
CA LYS A 76 -14.17 -9.68 5.82
C LYS A 76 -14.18 -9.08 4.41
N SER A 77 -13.39 -9.63 3.50
CA SER A 77 -13.43 -9.20 2.10
C SER A 77 -14.79 -9.52 1.47
N PRO A 78 -15.30 -8.67 0.56
CA PRO A 78 -16.53 -8.97 -0.18
C PRO A 78 -16.36 -10.25 -0.99
N GLN A 79 -17.44 -11.02 -1.17
CA GLN A 79 -17.39 -12.32 -1.86
C GLN A 79 -17.93 -12.23 -3.28
N ASP A 80 -18.88 -11.32 -3.51
CA ASP A 80 -19.61 -11.17 -4.78
C ASP A 80 -19.27 -9.83 -5.44
N GLY A 81 -19.41 -9.78 -6.76
CA GLY A 81 -19.13 -8.59 -7.56
C GLY A 81 -17.65 -8.36 -7.83
N GLU A 82 -17.31 -7.13 -8.15
CA GLU A 82 -15.96 -6.70 -8.52
C GLU A 82 -15.53 -5.49 -7.67
N THR A 83 -14.24 -5.40 -7.37
CA THR A 83 -13.60 -4.18 -6.88
C THR A 83 -12.91 -3.50 -8.06
N ILE A 84 -13.28 -2.25 -8.33
CA ILE A 84 -12.80 -1.45 -9.44
C ILE A 84 -11.98 -0.29 -8.89
N ILE A 85 -10.82 -0.03 -9.49
CA ILE A 85 -9.98 1.13 -9.23
C ILE A 85 -9.81 1.87 -10.55
N ASN A 86 -10.17 3.14 -10.58
CA ASN A 86 -9.89 4.03 -11.69
C ASN A 86 -8.56 4.71 -11.43
N ASP A 87 -7.49 4.04 -11.82
CA ASP A 87 -6.13 4.51 -11.64
C ASP A 87 -5.81 5.59 -12.68
N LYS A 88 -5.14 6.67 -12.27
CA LYS A 88 -4.85 7.80 -13.16
C LYS A 88 -3.81 7.48 -14.24
N ILE A 89 -2.97 6.47 -14.01
CA ILE A 89 -1.90 6.06 -14.92
C ILE A 89 -2.23 4.74 -15.62
N GLN A 90 -2.66 3.73 -14.84
CA GLN A 90 -2.97 2.39 -15.37
C GLN A 90 -4.36 2.29 -16.01
N GLY A 91 -5.20 3.34 -15.87
CA GLY A 91 -6.59 3.31 -16.30
C GLY A 91 -7.46 2.47 -15.36
N GLN A 92 -8.58 1.96 -15.87
CA GLN A 92 -9.47 1.15 -15.06
C GLN A 92 -8.92 -0.27 -14.86
N VAL A 93 -8.64 -0.62 -13.63
CA VAL A 93 -8.24 -1.98 -13.21
C VAL A 93 -9.29 -2.59 -12.29
N LYS A 94 -9.52 -3.89 -12.41
CA LYS A 94 -10.55 -4.59 -11.65
C LYS A 94 -10.12 -5.97 -11.20
N VAL A 95 -10.71 -6.43 -10.11
CA VAL A 95 -10.57 -7.78 -9.59
C VAL A 95 -11.93 -8.32 -9.17
N GLU A 96 -12.21 -9.57 -9.49
CA GLU A 96 -13.40 -10.23 -8.94
C GLU A 96 -13.23 -10.39 -7.42
N ASN A 97 -14.25 -10.00 -6.64
CA ASN A 97 -14.18 -10.04 -5.19
C ASN A 97 -13.92 -11.44 -4.63
N LYS A 98 -14.39 -12.48 -5.34
CA LYS A 98 -14.05 -13.88 -5.01
C LYS A 98 -12.54 -14.17 -5.05
N GLU A 99 -11.70 -13.32 -5.72
CA GLU A 99 -10.27 -13.42 -5.78
C GLU A 99 -9.57 -12.77 -4.56
N LEU A 100 -10.29 -11.94 -3.82
CA LEU A 100 -9.78 -11.33 -2.60
C LEU A 100 -9.90 -12.32 -1.43
N ASP A 101 -8.81 -12.57 -0.75
CA ASP A 101 -8.79 -13.33 0.50
C ASP A 101 -9.15 -12.45 1.71
N ASP A 102 -9.61 -13.07 2.78
CA ASP A 102 -9.72 -12.40 4.07
C ASP A 102 -8.30 -12.22 4.64
N PHE A 103 -7.67 -11.12 4.31
CA PHE A 103 -6.28 -10.88 4.71
C PHE A 103 -6.15 -10.43 6.16
N VAL A 104 -4.98 -10.68 6.73
CA VAL A 104 -4.66 -10.32 8.11
C VAL A 104 -4.47 -8.80 8.23
N ILE A 105 -5.19 -8.17 9.16
CA ILE A 105 -5.06 -6.76 9.50
C ILE A 105 -4.33 -6.55 10.85
N MET A 106 -4.37 -7.55 11.75
CA MET A 106 -3.57 -7.56 12.98
C MET A 106 -2.97 -8.95 13.19
N ARG A 107 -1.68 -9.00 13.46
CA ARG A 107 -0.95 -10.24 13.74
C ARG A 107 -1.25 -10.77 15.15
N THR A 108 -0.83 -11.99 15.41
CA THR A 108 -1.02 -12.66 16.72
C THR A 108 -0.25 -12.02 17.87
N ASP A 109 0.77 -11.22 17.58
CA ASP A 109 1.51 -10.41 18.56
C ASP A 109 0.82 -9.06 18.86
N GLY A 110 -0.32 -8.80 18.23
CA GLY A 110 -1.07 -7.56 18.37
C GLY A 110 -0.55 -6.40 17.54
N SER A 111 0.43 -6.64 16.63
CA SER A 111 0.92 -5.62 15.71
C SER A 111 0.01 -5.51 14.48
N PRO A 112 -0.36 -4.28 14.05
CA PRO A 112 -1.07 -4.07 12.79
C PRO A 112 -0.21 -4.49 11.59
N THR A 113 -0.86 -4.88 10.49
CA THR A 113 -0.15 -5.14 9.23
C THR A 113 0.02 -3.86 8.42
N PHE A 114 0.98 -3.84 7.51
CA PHE A 114 1.20 -2.72 6.60
C PHE A 114 -0.09 -2.33 5.84
N LEU A 115 -0.84 -3.31 5.34
CA LEU A 115 -2.09 -3.05 4.60
C LEU A 115 -3.11 -2.23 5.40
N LEU A 116 -3.24 -2.53 6.70
CA LEU A 116 -4.11 -1.75 7.56
C LEU A 116 -3.48 -0.41 7.93
N SER A 117 -2.24 -0.43 8.44
CA SER A 117 -1.61 0.78 8.97
C SER A 117 -1.52 1.89 7.93
N SER A 118 -1.12 1.55 6.69
CA SER A 118 -1.06 2.56 5.62
C SER A 118 -2.45 3.10 5.27
N ALA A 119 -3.46 2.23 5.15
CA ALA A 119 -4.82 2.69 4.84
C ALA A 119 -5.43 3.56 5.95
N VAL A 120 -5.17 3.23 7.21
CA VAL A 120 -5.66 4.01 8.35
C VAL A 120 -4.92 5.35 8.44
N ASP A 121 -3.60 5.37 8.24
CA ASP A 121 -2.83 6.61 8.23
C ASP A 121 -3.27 7.52 7.08
N ASP A 122 -3.47 6.98 5.86
CA ASP A 122 -4.02 7.73 4.72
C ASP A 122 -5.38 8.35 5.05
N PHE A 123 -6.26 7.58 5.69
CA PHE A 123 -7.58 8.07 6.14
C PHE A 123 -7.46 9.18 7.21
N LEU A 124 -6.66 8.97 8.25
CA LEU A 124 -6.49 9.92 9.35
C LEU A 124 -5.83 11.23 8.88
N MET A 125 -4.94 11.15 7.91
CA MET A 125 -4.27 12.29 7.30
C MET A 125 -5.07 12.92 6.16
N SER A 126 -6.24 12.37 5.81
CA SER A 126 -7.10 12.85 4.71
C SER A 126 -6.34 12.93 3.37
N ILE A 127 -5.54 11.91 3.06
CA ILE A 127 -4.77 11.82 1.81
C ILE A 127 -5.73 11.69 0.63
N THR A 128 -5.69 12.62 -0.31
CA THR A 128 -6.56 12.62 -1.49
C THR A 128 -6.03 11.77 -2.61
N ASP A 129 -4.70 11.70 -2.77
CA ASP A 129 -4.03 11.03 -3.89
C ASP A 129 -2.89 10.13 -3.40
N ILE A 130 -2.92 8.86 -3.79
CA ILE A 130 -1.91 7.86 -3.47
C ILE A 130 -1.10 7.57 -4.72
N ILE A 131 0.12 8.12 -4.78
CA ILE A 131 1.04 7.95 -5.91
C ILE A 131 2.16 7.01 -5.46
N ARG A 132 2.34 5.87 -6.16
CA ARG A 132 3.34 4.85 -5.78
C ARG A 132 3.70 3.91 -6.92
N GLY A 133 4.66 3.02 -6.73
CA GLY A 133 5.02 2.01 -7.73
C GLY A 133 3.91 0.98 -7.96
N ASP A 134 3.82 0.45 -9.18
CA ASP A 134 2.81 -0.51 -9.62
C ASP A 134 2.94 -1.90 -8.97
N ASP A 135 4.07 -2.20 -8.33
CA ASP A 135 4.23 -3.38 -7.48
C ASP A 135 3.27 -3.38 -6.27
N HIS A 136 2.69 -2.23 -5.94
CA HIS A 136 1.66 -2.09 -4.92
C HIS A 136 0.21 -2.13 -5.46
N LEU A 137 -0.01 -2.28 -6.77
CA LEU A 137 -1.34 -2.27 -7.37
C LEU A 137 -2.26 -3.36 -6.77
N THR A 138 -1.75 -4.55 -6.55
CA THR A 138 -2.53 -5.63 -5.91
C THR A 138 -2.90 -5.33 -4.46
N ASN A 139 -2.09 -4.53 -3.75
CA ASN A 139 -2.40 -4.07 -2.40
C ASN A 139 -3.57 -3.08 -2.39
N SER A 140 -3.72 -2.29 -3.45
CA SER A 140 -4.80 -1.30 -3.55
C SER A 140 -6.17 -1.94 -3.49
N PHE A 141 -6.38 -3.10 -4.13
CA PHE A 141 -7.64 -3.83 -4.04
C PHE A 141 -7.97 -4.24 -2.61
N ARG A 142 -6.96 -4.65 -1.82
CA ARG A 142 -7.14 -4.96 -0.40
C ARG A 142 -7.39 -3.70 0.43
N GLN A 143 -6.65 -2.62 0.17
CA GLN A 143 -6.86 -1.35 0.85
C GLN A 143 -8.24 -0.75 0.55
N MET A 144 -8.75 -0.89 -0.69
CA MET A 144 -10.13 -0.48 -1.04
C MET A 144 -11.18 -1.17 -0.16
N VAL A 145 -10.96 -2.43 0.28
CA VAL A 145 -11.86 -3.08 1.23
C VAL A 145 -11.87 -2.31 2.57
N ILE A 146 -10.69 -1.89 3.07
CA ILE A 146 -10.58 -1.11 4.31
C ILE A 146 -11.20 0.28 4.12
N PHE A 147 -10.87 0.97 3.05
CA PHE A 147 -11.37 2.30 2.73
C PHE A 147 -12.90 2.33 2.62
N LYS A 148 -13.50 1.31 2.01
CA LYS A 148 -14.95 1.18 1.95
C LYS A 148 -15.60 1.13 3.34
N TYR A 149 -14.97 0.44 4.30
CA TYR A 149 -15.48 0.39 5.68
C TYR A 149 -15.24 1.67 6.46
N LEU A 150 -14.27 2.49 6.02
CA LEU A 150 -14.00 3.81 6.60
C LEU A 150 -14.78 4.94 5.92
N ASP A 151 -15.61 4.61 4.91
CA ASP A 151 -16.29 5.58 4.05
C ASP A 151 -15.31 6.62 3.44
N TYR A 152 -14.20 6.13 2.91
CA TYR A 152 -13.10 6.92 2.39
C TYR A 152 -12.66 6.43 1.02
N GLN A 153 -12.38 7.36 0.10
CA GLN A 153 -12.06 7.02 -1.28
C GLN A 153 -10.96 7.91 -1.85
N PRO A 154 -9.68 7.56 -1.68
CA PRO A 154 -8.58 8.26 -2.31
C PRO A 154 -8.48 7.93 -3.80
N THR A 155 -7.81 8.80 -4.55
CA THR A 155 -7.40 8.55 -5.93
C THR A 155 -6.09 7.77 -5.96
N PHE A 156 -5.94 6.83 -6.91
CA PHE A 156 -4.70 6.08 -7.09
C PHE A 156 -3.98 6.45 -8.39
N SER A 157 -2.65 6.44 -8.32
CA SER A 157 -1.74 6.59 -9.47
C SER A 157 -0.57 5.62 -9.30
N HIS A 158 -0.60 4.49 -10.02
CA HIS A 158 0.46 3.49 -9.96
C HIS A 158 1.46 3.70 -11.08
N MET A 159 2.65 4.20 -10.72
CA MET A 159 3.73 4.46 -11.65
C MET A 159 4.48 3.17 -12.02
N PRO A 160 4.92 3.02 -13.28
CA PRO A 160 5.75 1.89 -13.67
C PRO A 160 7.07 1.90 -12.90
N LEU A 161 7.58 0.71 -12.61
CA LEU A 161 8.88 0.54 -11.97
C LEU A 161 10.01 0.73 -12.98
N ILE A 162 11.15 1.22 -12.49
CA ILE A 162 12.38 1.28 -13.26
C ILE A 162 13.01 -0.11 -13.28
N HIS A 163 13.35 -0.61 -14.48
CA HIS A 163 13.98 -1.89 -14.71
C HIS A 163 15.40 -1.73 -15.24
N ASN A 164 16.24 -2.73 -15.02
CA ASN A 164 17.56 -2.83 -15.62
C ASN A 164 17.45 -3.39 -17.06
N GLU A 165 18.59 -3.52 -17.75
CA GLU A 165 18.68 -4.07 -19.11
C GLU A 165 18.15 -5.51 -19.24
N ASN A 166 18.13 -6.26 -18.14
CA ASN A 166 17.61 -7.63 -18.08
C ASN A 166 16.11 -7.70 -17.75
N ASN A 167 15.40 -6.58 -17.75
CA ASN A 167 13.99 -6.48 -17.35
C ASN A 167 13.70 -6.83 -15.87
N GLU A 168 14.72 -6.77 -15.01
CA GLU A 168 14.55 -6.97 -13.59
C GLU A 168 14.32 -5.62 -12.88
N LYS A 169 13.42 -5.60 -11.88
CA LYS A 169 13.19 -4.40 -11.06
C LYS A 169 14.50 -3.86 -10.51
N LEU A 170 14.79 -2.58 -10.79
CA LEU A 170 15.97 -1.93 -10.27
C LEU A 170 15.92 -1.89 -8.74
N SER A 171 16.92 -2.45 -8.09
CA SER A 171 17.01 -2.53 -6.63
C SER A 171 18.45 -2.40 -6.18
N LYS A 172 18.65 -2.09 -4.89
CA LYS A 172 20.00 -2.05 -4.28
C LYS A 172 20.79 -3.36 -4.46
N ARG A 173 20.10 -4.50 -4.62
CA ARG A 173 20.73 -5.81 -4.90
C ARG A 173 21.31 -5.90 -6.31
N HIS A 174 20.87 -5.05 -7.21
CA HIS A 174 21.32 -4.97 -8.60
C HIS A 174 22.16 -3.71 -8.86
N ASN A 175 22.96 -3.27 -7.88
CA ASN A 175 23.84 -2.10 -7.97
C ASN A 175 23.12 -0.77 -8.26
N ALA A 176 21.82 -0.66 -7.97
CA ALA A 176 21.15 0.64 -8.03
C ALA A 176 21.73 1.56 -6.95
N LEU A 177 22.27 2.68 -7.37
CA LEU A 177 22.77 3.70 -6.46
C LEU A 177 21.63 4.40 -5.73
N SER A 178 21.80 4.62 -4.44
CA SER A 178 20.89 5.50 -3.68
C SER A 178 21.14 6.97 -4.05
N ILE A 179 20.17 7.83 -3.76
CA ILE A 179 20.34 9.28 -3.96
C ILE A 179 21.52 9.82 -3.18
N GLU A 180 21.79 9.30 -1.97
CA GLU A 180 22.97 9.67 -1.18
C GLU A 180 24.28 9.29 -1.86
N GLU A 181 24.33 8.20 -2.60
CA GLU A 181 25.53 7.79 -3.34
C GLU A 181 25.80 8.70 -4.53
N TYR A 182 24.76 9.14 -5.25
CA TYR A 182 24.89 10.16 -6.30
C TYR A 182 25.42 11.48 -5.71
N LYS A 183 24.87 11.93 -4.56
CA LYS A 183 25.39 13.10 -3.84
C LYS A 183 26.87 12.96 -3.50
N LYS A 184 27.28 11.81 -2.95
CA LYS A 184 28.70 11.53 -2.60
C LYS A 184 29.61 11.51 -3.81
N LYS A 185 29.10 11.12 -4.98
CA LYS A 185 29.84 11.17 -6.28
C LYS A 185 29.94 12.57 -6.86
N GLY A 186 29.36 13.59 -6.25
CA GLY A 186 29.44 14.98 -6.66
C GLY A 186 28.40 15.40 -7.71
N PHE A 187 27.36 14.61 -7.93
CA PHE A 187 26.23 15.05 -8.76
C PHE A 187 25.49 16.21 -8.11
N LEU A 188 25.03 17.15 -8.94
CA LEU A 188 24.22 18.28 -8.46
C LEU A 188 22.77 17.83 -8.23
N ALA A 189 22.12 18.42 -7.23
CA ALA A 189 20.73 18.11 -6.89
C ALA A 189 19.78 18.38 -8.07
N GLU A 190 19.94 19.51 -8.74
CA GLU A 190 19.15 19.92 -9.90
C GLU A 190 19.28 18.93 -11.06
N THR A 191 20.48 18.41 -11.30
CA THR A 191 20.73 17.38 -12.32
C THR A 191 19.96 16.09 -11.98
N MET A 192 19.97 15.69 -10.72
CA MET A 192 19.25 14.50 -10.27
C MET A 192 17.73 14.68 -10.36
N VAL A 193 17.21 15.84 -10.00
CA VAL A 193 15.77 16.14 -10.14
C VAL A 193 15.37 16.11 -11.62
N ASN A 194 16.12 16.77 -12.51
CA ASN A 194 15.85 16.77 -13.94
C ASN A 194 15.91 15.36 -14.54
N TYR A 195 16.90 14.55 -14.14
CA TYR A 195 17.04 13.17 -14.61
C TYR A 195 15.85 12.31 -14.17
N LEU A 196 15.47 12.36 -12.88
CA LEU A 196 14.34 11.61 -12.35
C LEU A 196 13.01 12.02 -12.99
N LEU A 197 12.81 13.31 -13.23
CA LEU A 197 11.62 13.84 -13.89
C LEU A 197 11.48 13.25 -15.29
N ARG A 198 12.58 13.21 -16.07
CA ARG A 198 12.60 12.69 -17.46
C ARG A 198 12.46 11.17 -17.57
N LEU A 199 12.55 10.42 -16.51
CA LEU A 199 12.33 8.97 -16.56
C LEU A 199 10.89 8.57 -16.88
N GLY A 200 9.92 9.44 -16.63
CA GLY A 200 8.51 9.14 -16.87
C GLY A 200 7.70 10.27 -17.48
N TRP A 201 8.32 11.44 -17.67
CA TRP A 201 7.65 12.63 -18.21
C TRP A 201 8.55 13.40 -19.18
N SER A 202 7.93 14.09 -20.13
CA SER A 202 8.63 14.96 -21.09
C SER A 202 7.85 16.24 -21.30
N TYR A 203 8.58 17.35 -21.49
CA TYR A 203 8.01 18.65 -21.81
C TYR A 203 8.49 19.10 -23.19
N GLY A 204 7.80 18.61 -24.22
CA GLY A 204 8.23 18.82 -25.61
C GLY A 204 9.66 18.34 -25.84
N ASP A 205 10.46 19.15 -26.56
CA ASP A 205 11.87 18.84 -26.87
C ASP A 205 12.86 19.39 -25.83
N LYS A 206 12.37 19.93 -24.70
CA LYS A 206 13.25 20.45 -23.64
C LYS A 206 13.95 19.31 -22.90
N GLU A 207 15.28 19.31 -22.90
CA GLU A 207 16.09 18.34 -22.18
C GLU A 207 16.42 18.79 -20.75
N ILE A 208 16.56 20.09 -20.54
CA ILE A 208 16.81 20.70 -19.23
C ILE A 208 15.55 21.46 -18.83
N ILE A 209 14.95 21.00 -17.74
CA ILE A 209 13.69 21.52 -17.21
C ILE A 209 13.96 22.04 -15.80
N SER A 210 13.68 23.31 -15.56
CA SER A 210 13.77 23.86 -14.20
C SER A 210 12.67 23.30 -13.31
N LEU A 211 12.88 23.31 -11.99
CA LEU A 211 11.84 22.84 -11.05
C LEU A 211 10.56 23.67 -11.19
N ASN A 212 10.67 24.98 -11.45
CA ASN A 212 9.50 25.84 -11.66
C ASN A 212 8.76 25.47 -12.94
N ASP A 213 9.48 25.28 -14.08
CA ASP A 213 8.85 24.80 -15.31
C ASP A 213 8.15 23.45 -15.10
N ALA A 214 8.76 22.55 -14.31
CA ALA A 214 8.17 21.27 -14.00
C ALA A 214 6.88 21.41 -13.20
N ILE A 215 6.84 22.25 -12.17
CA ILE A 215 5.66 22.47 -11.31
C ILE A 215 4.51 23.08 -12.14
N GLU A 216 4.82 23.97 -13.08
CA GLU A 216 3.81 24.64 -13.89
C GLU A 216 3.21 23.76 -14.99
N ASN A 217 3.97 22.77 -15.49
CA ASN A 217 3.63 22.03 -16.71
C ASN A 217 3.49 20.50 -16.53
N PHE A 218 3.69 19.99 -15.32
CA PHE A 218 3.55 18.55 -14.99
C PHE A 218 2.10 18.09 -14.97
#